data_d5b4184b78cf52a9e276aceb2d92e133
#
_entry.id   d5b4184b78cf52a9e276aceb2d92e133
#
_cell.length_a   1.000
_cell.length_b   1.000
_cell.length_c   1.000
_cell.angle_alpha   90.00
_cell.angle_beta   90.00
_cell.angle_gamma   90.00
#
_symmetry.space_group_name_H-M   'P 1'
#
loop_
_entity.id
_entity.type
_entity.pdbx_description
1 polymer ?
#
loop_
_entity_poly.entity_id
_entity_poly.type
_entity_poly.pdbx_seq_one_letter_code
_entity_poly.pdbx_strand_id
1 'polypeptide(L)' 'KCWSIPFGYKCCDHCKVLLTDESGKWGELNGEWCGIDTTK' A
#
# COMPACT_ATOMS: atom_id res chain seq x y z
N LYS A 1 -0.29 -3.51 10.94
CA LYS A 1 -0.43 -4.58 10.00
C LYS A 1 -1.10 -4.13 8.71
N CYS A 2 -0.54 -4.48 7.58
CA CYS A 2 -1.05 -4.04 6.31
C CYS A 2 -1.60 -5.18 5.50
N TRP A 3 -2.62 -4.87 4.72
CA TRP A 3 -3.22 -5.86 3.86
C TRP A 3 -2.26 -6.31 2.75
N SER A 4 -1.26 -5.50 2.43
CA SER A 4 -0.36 -5.82 1.31
C SER A 4 0.76 -6.76 1.70
N ILE A 5 1.00 -6.97 2.96
CA ILE A 5 2.08 -7.84 3.41
C ILE A 5 1.95 -9.25 2.85
N PRO A 6 0.76 -9.89 2.92
CA PRO A 6 0.64 -11.23 2.35
C PRO A 6 0.82 -11.28 0.84
N PHE A 7 0.71 -10.13 0.19
CA PHE A 7 0.91 -10.04 -1.25
C PHE A 7 2.38 -9.87 -1.61
N GLY A 8 3.25 -9.71 -0.62
CA GLY A 8 4.66 -9.51 -0.87
C GLY A 8 5.07 -8.08 -0.98
N TYR A 9 4.26 -7.15 -0.54
CA TYR A 9 4.55 -5.73 -0.61
C TYR A 9 4.55 -5.13 0.78
N LYS A 10 5.41 -4.14 0.96
CA LYS A 10 5.51 -3.49 2.25
C LYS A 10 4.39 -2.48 2.44
N CYS A 11 4.26 -1.99 3.65
CA CYS A 11 3.33 -0.93 3.98
C CYS A 11 3.90 0.42 3.57
N CYS A 12 3.04 1.28 3.05
CA CYS A 12 3.43 2.67 2.85
C CYS A 12 3.46 3.38 4.20
N ASP A 13 4.35 4.35 4.32
CA ASP A 13 4.37 5.18 5.52
C ASP A 13 3.73 6.53 5.27
N HIS A 14 2.94 6.63 4.21
CA HIS A 14 2.23 7.85 3.87
C HIS A 14 0.87 7.46 3.31
N CYS A 15 0.08 8.45 2.94
CA CYS A 15 -1.28 8.20 2.45
C CYS A 15 -1.47 8.67 1.02
N LYS A 16 -0.42 8.70 0.24
CA LYS A 16 -0.50 9.14 -1.15
C LYS A 16 -0.86 7.97 -2.04
N VAL A 17 -2.09 7.93 -2.47
CA VAL A 17 -2.60 6.85 -3.30
C VAL A 17 -2.25 7.12 -4.75
N LEU A 18 -1.57 6.17 -5.40
CA LEU A 18 -1.27 6.24 -6.81
C LEU A 18 -2.22 5.41 -7.63
N LEU A 19 -2.67 4.29 -7.07
CA LEU A 19 -3.51 3.36 -7.79
C LEU A 19 -4.45 2.70 -6.81
N THR A 20 -5.66 2.43 -7.25
CA THR A 20 -6.63 1.69 -6.44
C THR A 20 -7.12 0.52 -7.27
N ASP A 21 -7.12 -0.66 -6.68
CA ASP A 21 -7.67 -1.83 -7.34
C ASP A 21 -8.51 -2.62 -6.35
N GLU A 22 -8.82 -3.85 -6.70
CA GLU A 22 -9.68 -4.67 -5.85
C GLU A 22 -9.04 -4.99 -4.51
N SER A 23 -7.72 -5.06 -4.48
CA SER A 23 -7.02 -5.40 -3.25
C SER A 23 -6.98 -4.24 -2.29
N GLY A 24 -6.97 -3.03 -2.80
CA GLY A 24 -6.91 -1.87 -1.95
C GLY A 24 -6.18 -0.74 -2.66
N LYS A 25 -5.68 0.18 -1.86
CA LYS A 25 -5.02 1.36 -2.39
C LYS A 25 -3.52 1.16 -2.36
N TRP A 26 -2.89 1.53 -3.44
CA TRP A 26 -1.45 1.33 -3.62
C TRP A 26 -0.76 2.68 -3.69
N GLY A 27 0.45 2.71 -3.19
CA GLY A 27 1.30 3.89 -3.32
C GLY A 27 2.69 3.47 -3.69
N GLU A 28 3.61 4.41 -3.65
CA GLU A 28 4.99 4.16 -3.99
C GLU A 28 5.88 4.70 -2.89
N LEU A 29 6.92 3.95 -2.55
CA LEU A 29 7.87 4.35 -1.53
C LEU A 29 9.25 3.92 -1.99
N ASN A 30 10.13 4.89 -2.24
CA ASN A 30 11.51 4.63 -2.66
C ASN A 30 11.56 3.74 -3.90
N GLY A 31 10.67 4.00 -4.85
CA GLY A 31 10.69 3.26 -6.10
C GLY A 31 10.03 1.90 -6.04
N GLU A 32 9.36 1.58 -4.95
CA GLU A 32 8.70 0.29 -4.80
C GLU A 32 7.24 0.49 -4.46
N TRP A 33 6.43 -0.44 -4.89
CA TRP A 33 5.01 -0.41 -4.56
C TRP A 33 4.81 -0.74 -3.10
N CYS A 34 3.86 -0.08 -2.49
CA CYS A 34 3.50 -0.36 -1.11
C CYS A 34 2.00 -0.26 -0.96
N GLY A 35 1.46 -0.95 0.03
CA GLY A 35 0.04 -0.90 0.31
C GLY A 35 -0.29 0.20 1.29
N ILE A 36 -1.33 0.94 1.02
CA ILE A 36 -1.77 2.01 1.89
C ILE A 36 -2.89 1.48 2.77
N ASP A 37 -2.64 1.49 4.06
CA ASP A 37 -3.60 0.98 5.04
C ASP A 37 -4.43 2.16 5.53
N THR A 38 -5.67 2.22 5.06
CA THR A 38 -6.57 3.30 5.46
C THR A 38 -7.43 2.93 6.64
N THR A 39 -7.36 1.71 7.09
CA THR A 39 -8.09 1.29 8.29
C THR A 39 -7.20 1.46 9.50
N LYS A 40 -7.57 2.25 10.39
CA LYS A 40 -6.71 2.46 11.55
C LYS A 40 -7.34 2.08 12.84
#